data_466085ab9291498737eb4fa03c12c1ab
#
_entry.id   466085ab9291498737eb4fa03c12c1ab
#
_cell.length_a   1.000
_cell.length_b   1.000
_cell.length_c   1.000
_cell.angle_alpha   90.00
_cell.angle_beta   90.00
_cell.angle_gamma   90.00
#
_symmetry.space_group_name_H-M   'P 1'
#
loop_
_entity.id
_entity.type
_entity.pdbx_description
1 polymer ?
#
loop_
_entity_poly.entity_id
_entity_poly.type
_entity_poly.pdbx_seq_one_letter_code
_entity_poly.pdbx_strand_id
1 'polypeptide(L)'
;MKPETLDERMLKRISQKRGDAFVRADFEDLGGYDQVGRVLRKMVREGRLVRVGQGLYVRASPSITSGEPIPARGLAALREALGRVGIETFPTRLEQAYDAGKTTQVPTGRAVGVTRRVRRKVGYGGVHLSFERAGPEGVIAESVP
;
A
#
# COMPACT_ATOMS: atom_id res chain seq x y z
N MET A 1 -37.96 -4.32 -4.48
CA MET A 1 -36.55 -4.43 -3.99
C MET A 1 -35.65 -3.61 -4.88
N LYS A 2 -34.92 -2.68 -4.28
CA LYS A 2 -33.98 -1.87 -5.04
C LYS A 2 -32.73 -2.68 -5.38
N PRO A 3 -32.23 -2.59 -6.61
CA PRO A 3 -30.93 -3.19 -6.92
C PRO A 3 -29.85 -2.49 -6.14
N GLU A 4 -28.79 -3.21 -5.83
CA GLU A 4 -27.62 -2.62 -5.17
C GLU A 4 -26.97 -1.58 -6.06
N THR A 5 -26.55 -0.48 -5.45
CA THR A 5 -25.78 0.56 -6.15
C THR A 5 -24.35 0.07 -6.37
N LEU A 6 -23.61 0.76 -7.23
CA LEU A 6 -22.20 0.46 -7.43
C LEU A 6 -21.43 0.61 -6.13
N ASP A 7 -21.72 1.67 -5.36
CA ASP A 7 -21.11 1.90 -4.04
C ASP A 7 -21.28 0.69 -3.14
N GLU A 8 -22.51 0.18 -3.06
CA GLU A 8 -22.81 -0.96 -2.19
C GLU A 8 -22.08 -2.22 -2.65
N ARG A 9 -22.05 -2.47 -3.95
CA ARG A 9 -21.36 -3.64 -4.50
C ARG A 9 -19.85 -3.55 -4.28
N MET A 10 -19.27 -2.37 -4.42
CA MET A 10 -17.84 -2.17 -4.18
C MET A 10 -17.51 -2.32 -2.71
N LEU A 11 -18.31 -1.76 -1.81
CA LEU A 11 -18.11 -1.93 -0.37
C LEU A 11 -18.17 -3.41 0.03
N LYS A 12 -19.13 -4.12 -0.54
CA LYS A 12 -19.26 -5.55 -0.27
C LYS A 12 -18.02 -6.31 -0.75
N ARG A 13 -17.53 -6.00 -1.96
CA ARG A 13 -16.31 -6.60 -2.50
C ARG A 13 -15.12 -6.33 -1.58
N ILE A 14 -14.97 -5.09 -1.14
CA ILE A 14 -13.88 -4.70 -0.24
C ILE A 14 -13.97 -5.47 1.08
N SER A 15 -15.16 -5.62 1.65
CA SER A 15 -15.34 -6.32 2.91
C SER A 15 -15.02 -7.80 2.82
N GLN A 16 -15.20 -8.40 1.65
CA GLN A 16 -15.01 -9.84 1.43
C GLN A 16 -13.62 -10.19 0.93
N LYS A 17 -12.91 -9.22 0.37
CA LYS A 17 -11.61 -9.49 -0.23
C LYS A 17 -10.55 -9.65 0.86
N ARG A 18 -9.72 -10.67 0.70
CA ARG A 18 -8.52 -10.82 1.53
C ARG A 18 -7.49 -9.80 1.07
N GLY A 19 -6.66 -9.35 1.96
CA GLY A 19 -5.67 -8.35 1.65
C GLY A 19 -6.21 -6.96 1.85
N ASP A 20 -5.29 -6.00 1.84
CA ASP A 20 -5.58 -4.62 2.20
C ASP A 20 -5.45 -3.64 1.05
N ALA A 21 -4.92 -4.08 -0.10
CA ALA A 21 -4.65 -3.20 -1.23
C ALA A 21 -5.59 -3.47 -2.38
N PHE A 22 -6.03 -2.38 -3.02
CA PHE A 22 -7.01 -2.43 -4.10
C PHE A 22 -6.54 -1.60 -5.28
N VAL A 23 -6.85 -2.08 -6.47
CA VAL A 23 -6.67 -1.34 -7.71
C VAL A 23 -8.02 -1.29 -8.43
N ARG A 24 -8.13 -0.39 -9.41
CA ARG A 24 -9.40 -0.20 -10.12
C ARG A 24 -9.90 -1.49 -10.80
N ALA A 25 -8.98 -2.28 -11.31
CA ALA A 25 -9.31 -3.55 -11.98
C ALA A 25 -10.03 -4.55 -11.07
N ASP A 26 -9.88 -4.43 -9.76
CA ASP A 26 -10.57 -5.31 -8.81
C ASP A 26 -12.09 -5.16 -8.89
N PHE A 27 -12.57 -4.09 -9.50
CA PHE A 27 -13.99 -3.76 -9.57
C PHE A 27 -14.50 -3.63 -11.00
N GLU A 28 -13.71 -4.05 -11.99
CA GLU A 28 -14.07 -3.83 -13.40
C GLU A 28 -15.32 -4.60 -13.83
N ASP A 29 -15.64 -5.69 -13.13
CA ASP A 29 -16.86 -6.46 -13.39
C ASP A 29 -18.10 -5.82 -12.77
N LEU A 30 -17.93 -4.82 -11.92
CA LEU A 30 -19.05 -4.19 -11.20
C LEU A 30 -19.53 -2.90 -11.87
N GLY A 31 -18.67 -2.24 -12.62
CA GLY A 31 -19.03 -0.99 -13.26
C GLY A 31 -17.96 -0.49 -14.21
N GLY A 32 -18.26 0.59 -14.93
CA GLY A 32 -17.33 1.19 -15.87
C GLY A 32 -16.13 1.83 -15.19
N TYR A 33 -15.07 2.01 -15.95
CA TYR A 33 -13.80 2.54 -15.46
C TYR A 33 -13.97 3.87 -14.71
N ASP A 34 -14.69 4.81 -15.31
CA ASP A 34 -14.88 6.12 -14.72
C ASP A 34 -15.77 6.09 -13.48
N GLN A 35 -16.79 5.25 -13.50
CA GLN A 35 -17.70 5.10 -12.38
C GLN A 35 -16.99 4.49 -11.18
N VAL A 36 -16.19 3.45 -11.41
CA VAL A 36 -15.40 2.81 -10.36
C VAL A 36 -14.42 3.83 -9.76
N GLY A 37 -13.74 4.60 -10.61
CA GLY A 37 -12.82 5.63 -10.14
C GLY A 37 -13.51 6.69 -9.28
N ARG A 38 -14.73 7.08 -9.66
CA ARG A 38 -15.52 8.05 -8.89
C ARG A 38 -15.86 7.50 -7.50
N VAL A 39 -16.29 6.25 -7.43
CA VAL A 39 -16.62 5.62 -6.16
C VAL A 39 -15.38 5.48 -5.28
N LEU A 40 -14.24 5.09 -5.86
CA LEU A 40 -13.00 5.00 -5.09
C LEU A 40 -12.61 6.36 -4.48
N ARG A 41 -12.72 7.44 -5.26
CA ARG A 41 -12.44 8.77 -4.73
C ARG A 41 -13.41 9.16 -3.61
N LYS A 42 -14.68 8.78 -3.74
CA LYS A 42 -15.67 9.01 -2.71
C LYS A 42 -15.30 8.28 -1.43
N MET A 43 -14.88 7.02 -1.55
CA MET A 43 -14.46 6.21 -0.39
C MET A 43 -13.25 6.80 0.31
N VAL A 44 -12.33 7.40 -0.45
CA VAL A 44 -11.19 8.11 0.13
C VAL A 44 -11.68 9.33 0.92
N ARG A 45 -12.59 10.11 0.35
CA ARG A 45 -13.14 11.27 1.06
C ARG A 45 -13.88 10.87 2.34
N GLU A 46 -14.50 9.70 2.33
CA GLU A 46 -15.23 9.20 3.50
C GLU A 46 -14.34 8.52 4.53
N GLY A 47 -13.04 8.43 4.27
CA GLY A 47 -12.11 7.80 5.20
C GLY A 47 -12.13 6.28 5.20
N ARG A 48 -12.74 5.67 4.21
CA ARG A 48 -12.80 4.20 4.10
C ARG A 48 -11.54 3.62 3.48
N LEU A 49 -10.92 4.38 2.60
CA LEU A 49 -9.68 3.99 1.92
C LEU A 49 -8.68 5.13 1.99
N VAL A 50 -7.41 4.80 1.87
CA VAL A 50 -6.33 5.77 1.69
C VAL A 50 -5.74 5.54 0.31
N ARG A 51 -5.61 6.61 -0.47
CA ARG A 51 -4.89 6.54 -1.73
C ARG A 51 -3.40 6.64 -1.43
N VAL A 52 -2.65 5.59 -1.71
CA VAL A 52 -1.23 5.55 -1.40
C VAL A 52 -0.34 5.73 -2.61
N GLY A 53 -0.93 5.80 -3.78
CA GLY A 53 -0.22 6.03 -5.04
C GLY A 53 -1.23 6.13 -6.16
N GLN A 54 -0.77 6.41 -7.35
CA GLN A 54 -1.64 6.51 -8.51
C GLN A 54 -2.31 5.15 -8.75
N GLY A 55 -3.64 5.12 -8.64
CA GLY A 55 -4.41 3.91 -8.84
C GLY A 55 -4.26 2.87 -7.73
N LEU A 56 -3.63 3.24 -6.61
CA LEU A 56 -3.41 2.32 -5.49
C LEU A 56 -4.14 2.80 -4.25
N TYR A 57 -4.95 1.92 -3.68
CA TYR A 57 -5.77 2.21 -2.51
C TYR A 57 -5.57 1.12 -1.47
N VAL A 58 -5.61 1.48 -0.20
CA VAL A 58 -5.52 0.52 0.90
C VAL A 58 -6.62 0.82 1.92
N ARG A 59 -6.95 -0.17 2.74
CA ARG A 59 -7.92 0.01 3.83
C ARG A 59 -7.40 1.06 4.79
N ALA A 60 -8.32 1.88 5.29
CA ALA A 60 -7.99 2.97 6.21
C ALA A 60 -8.44 2.66 7.63
N SER A 61 -7.73 3.22 8.59
CA SER A 61 -8.21 3.36 9.95
C SER A 61 -7.80 4.73 10.46
N PRO A 62 -8.49 5.26 11.49
CA PRO A 62 -8.11 6.57 12.00
C PRO A 62 -6.78 6.51 12.75
N SER A 63 -5.94 7.52 12.52
CA SER A 63 -4.71 7.70 13.29
C SER A 63 -5.04 7.93 14.76
N ILE A 64 -4.31 7.31 15.66
CA ILE A 64 -4.49 7.48 17.10
C ILE A 64 -4.23 8.93 17.50
N THR A 65 -3.29 9.61 16.83
CA THR A 65 -2.90 10.96 17.21
C THR A 65 -3.74 12.04 16.57
N SER A 66 -4.11 11.88 15.28
CA SER A 66 -4.78 12.95 14.53
C SER A 66 -6.23 12.64 14.17
N GLY A 67 -6.63 11.37 14.22
CA GLY A 67 -7.94 10.94 13.75
C GLY A 67 -8.04 10.87 12.23
N GLU A 68 -7.02 11.32 11.50
CA GLU A 68 -7.02 11.28 10.05
C GLU A 68 -6.88 9.84 9.53
N PRO A 69 -7.47 9.53 8.36
CA PRO A 69 -7.33 8.19 7.78
C PRO A 69 -5.89 7.88 7.42
N ILE A 70 -5.41 6.74 7.88
CA ILE A 70 -4.09 6.21 7.54
C ILE A 70 -4.25 4.74 7.14
N PRO A 71 -3.26 4.15 6.46
CA PRO A 71 -3.33 2.72 6.15
C PRO A 71 -3.49 1.89 7.41
N ALA A 72 -4.51 1.04 7.45
CA ALA A 72 -4.84 0.26 8.64
C ALA A 72 -3.71 -0.69 9.04
N ARG A 73 -2.94 -1.18 8.07
CA ARG A 73 -1.84 -2.12 8.30
C ARG A 73 -0.47 -1.51 8.03
N GLY A 74 -0.39 -0.18 7.95
CA GLY A 74 0.88 0.53 7.83
C GLY A 74 1.73 0.05 6.66
N LEU A 75 3.02 -0.21 6.93
CA LEU A 75 3.96 -0.61 5.89
C LEU A 75 3.56 -1.91 5.19
N ALA A 76 2.93 -2.84 5.89
CA ALA A 76 2.48 -4.09 5.28
C ALA A 76 1.49 -3.83 4.14
N ALA A 77 0.57 -2.88 4.33
CA ALA A 77 -0.38 -2.51 3.29
C ALA A 77 0.32 -1.86 2.09
N LEU A 78 1.35 -1.06 2.34
CA LEU A 78 2.12 -0.43 1.26
C LEU A 78 2.90 -1.46 0.46
N ARG A 79 3.49 -2.45 1.15
CA ARG A 79 4.18 -3.56 0.47
C ARG A 79 3.21 -4.35 -0.39
N GLU A 80 2.01 -4.61 0.12
CA GLU A 80 0.99 -5.31 -0.65
C GLU A 80 0.57 -4.50 -1.87
N ALA A 81 0.38 -3.18 -1.70
CA ALA A 81 0.02 -2.30 -2.81
C ALA A 81 1.07 -2.33 -3.92
N LEU A 82 2.35 -2.31 -3.54
CA LEU A 82 3.44 -2.42 -4.52
C LEU A 82 3.38 -3.76 -5.25
N GLY A 83 3.10 -4.84 -4.54
CA GLY A 83 2.93 -6.15 -5.15
C GLY A 83 1.80 -6.19 -6.16
N ARG A 84 0.72 -5.43 -5.92
CA ARG A 84 -0.42 -5.37 -6.84
C ARG A 84 -0.04 -4.73 -8.18
N VAL A 85 1.03 -3.96 -8.25
CA VAL A 85 1.53 -3.36 -9.50
C VAL A 85 2.83 -4.00 -9.96
N GLY A 86 3.14 -5.19 -9.47
CA GLY A 86 4.26 -5.99 -9.94
C GLY A 86 5.60 -5.65 -9.34
N ILE A 87 5.62 -4.95 -8.21
CA ILE A 87 6.86 -4.58 -7.54
C ILE A 87 7.03 -5.46 -6.31
N GLU A 88 7.96 -6.40 -6.38
CA GLU A 88 8.29 -7.27 -5.25
C GLU A 88 9.17 -6.51 -4.27
N THR A 89 8.88 -6.65 -2.98
CA THR A 89 9.62 -5.94 -1.92
C THR A 89 10.29 -6.90 -0.97
N PHE A 90 11.39 -6.44 -0.37
CA PHE A 90 12.22 -7.22 0.55
C PHE A 90 12.57 -6.35 1.76
N PRO A 91 12.99 -6.96 2.89
CA PRO A 91 13.49 -6.19 4.00
C PRO A 91 14.70 -5.36 3.62
N THR A 92 14.81 -4.16 4.20
CA THR A 92 16.00 -3.33 4.04
C THR A 92 17.16 -3.90 4.86
N ARG A 93 18.37 -3.42 4.61
CA ARG A 93 19.54 -3.83 5.42
C ARG A 93 19.34 -3.50 6.90
N LEU A 94 18.75 -2.33 7.18
CA LEU A 94 18.50 -1.93 8.56
C LEU A 94 17.48 -2.85 9.23
N GLU A 95 16.40 -3.21 8.51
CA GLU A 95 15.42 -4.15 9.04
C GLU A 95 16.06 -5.49 9.36
N GLN A 96 16.90 -5.99 8.47
CA GLN A 96 17.60 -7.26 8.69
C GLN A 96 18.55 -7.20 9.88
N ALA A 97 19.32 -6.12 9.98
CA ALA A 97 20.23 -5.94 11.09
C ALA A 97 19.48 -5.85 12.41
N TYR A 98 18.37 -5.15 12.43
CA TYR A 98 17.55 -5.00 13.62
C TYR A 98 16.96 -6.35 14.04
N ASP A 99 16.40 -7.08 13.09
CA ASP A 99 15.81 -8.41 13.37
C ASP A 99 16.85 -9.41 13.84
N ALA A 100 18.08 -9.27 13.37
CA ALA A 100 19.19 -10.14 13.77
C ALA A 100 19.88 -9.71 15.07
N GLY A 101 19.40 -8.64 15.69
CA GLY A 101 20.00 -8.13 16.93
C GLY A 101 21.35 -7.45 16.75
N LYS A 102 21.70 -7.06 15.53
CA LYS A 102 23.01 -6.45 15.22
C LYS A 102 23.02 -4.95 15.37
N THR A 103 21.90 -4.32 15.63
CA THR A 103 21.80 -2.89 15.82
C THR A 103 20.65 -2.58 16.77
N THR A 104 20.78 -1.47 17.49
CA THR A 104 19.68 -0.94 18.32
C THR A 104 18.87 0.12 17.58
N GLN A 105 19.31 0.51 16.40
CA GLN A 105 18.58 1.48 15.59
C GLN A 105 17.29 0.87 15.06
N VAL A 106 16.15 1.46 15.43
CA VAL A 106 14.84 0.96 15.02
C VAL A 106 14.50 1.45 13.62
N PRO A 107 14.13 0.54 12.69
CA PRO A 107 13.70 0.97 11.36
C PRO A 107 12.45 1.84 11.43
N THR A 108 12.38 2.86 10.55
CA THR A 108 11.26 3.81 10.55
C THR A 108 9.99 3.25 9.92
N GLY A 109 10.07 2.18 9.16
CA GLY A 109 8.94 1.66 8.39
C GLY A 109 8.64 2.49 7.15
N ARG A 110 9.59 3.31 6.70
CA ARG A 110 9.41 4.20 5.54
C ARG A 110 10.30 3.82 4.37
N ALA A 111 10.92 2.66 4.41
CA ALA A 111 11.78 2.18 3.34
C ALA A 111 11.51 0.71 3.07
N VAL A 112 11.63 0.31 1.82
CA VAL A 112 11.50 -1.09 1.41
C VAL A 112 12.65 -1.45 0.48
N GLY A 113 13.06 -2.72 0.52
CA GLY A 113 14.05 -3.25 -0.40
C GLY A 113 13.40 -3.66 -1.71
N VAL A 114 14.07 -3.36 -2.81
CA VAL A 114 13.62 -3.74 -4.16
C VAL A 114 14.81 -4.22 -4.97
N THR A 115 14.56 -5.05 -5.98
CA THR A 115 15.62 -5.60 -6.81
C THR A 115 15.89 -4.76 -8.06
N ARG A 116 15.02 -3.78 -8.34
CA ARG A 116 15.15 -2.94 -9.52
C ARG A 116 14.76 -1.51 -9.15
N ARG A 117 15.09 -0.57 -10.03
CA ARG A 117 14.73 0.83 -9.82
C ARG A 117 13.22 0.99 -9.86
N VAL A 118 12.66 1.69 -8.87
CA VAL A 118 11.24 1.98 -8.79
C VAL A 118 11.05 3.49 -8.90
N ARG A 119 10.21 3.90 -9.84
CA ARG A 119 9.92 5.33 -10.06
C ARG A 119 8.57 5.75 -9.49
N ARG A 120 7.75 4.79 -9.06
CA ARG A 120 6.46 5.09 -8.47
C ARG A 120 6.63 5.76 -7.13
N LYS A 121 5.76 6.73 -6.87
CA LYS A 121 5.68 7.33 -5.54
C LYS A 121 4.55 6.64 -4.80
N VAL A 122 4.87 6.05 -3.65
CA VAL A 122 3.92 5.36 -2.81
C VAL A 122 4.10 5.83 -1.38
N GLY A 123 3.01 6.24 -0.75
CA GLY A 123 3.04 6.76 0.61
C GLY A 123 1.73 7.42 0.97
N TYR A 124 1.69 8.07 2.12
CA TYR A 124 0.52 8.80 2.58
C TYR A 124 0.97 9.92 3.51
N GLY A 125 0.08 10.90 3.70
CA GLY A 125 0.38 12.02 4.59
C GLY A 125 1.55 12.88 4.13
N GLY A 126 1.81 12.93 2.82
CA GLY A 126 2.89 13.72 2.27
C GLY A 126 4.26 13.08 2.36
N VAL A 127 4.35 11.85 2.89
CA VAL A 127 5.62 11.14 3.03
C VAL A 127 5.60 9.91 2.14
N HIS A 128 6.60 9.78 1.30
CA HIS A 128 6.72 8.66 0.36
C HIS A 128 7.76 7.66 0.86
N LEU A 129 7.58 6.40 0.46
CA LEU A 129 8.55 5.34 0.75
C LEU A 129 9.86 5.61 0.03
N SER A 130 10.95 5.29 0.69
CA SER A 130 12.28 5.18 0.07
C SER A 130 12.46 3.76 -0.45
N PHE A 131 13.19 3.60 -1.54
CA PHE A 131 13.48 2.30 -2.12
C PHE A 131 14.97 2.03 -2.03
N GLU A 132 15.33 0.90 -1.44
CA GLU A 132 16.71 0.47 -1.30
C GLU A 132 16.93 -0.73 -2.22
N ARG A 133 18.01 -0.70 -3.03
CA ARG A 133 18.34 -1.83 -3.90
C ARG A 133 18.79 -3.00 -3.04
N ALA A 134 18.00 -4.07 -3.06
CA ALA A 134 18.27 -5.25 -2.25
C ALA A 134 17.74 -6.47 -2.99
N GLY A 135 18.45 -7.58 -2.87
CA GLY A 135 18.00 -8.85 -3.43
C GLY A 135 17.00 -9.54 -2.51
N PRO A 136 16.48 -10.69 -2.95
CA PRO A 136 15.55 -11.49 -2.15
C PRO A 136 16.08 -11.85 -0.75
N GLU A 137 17.41 -11.87 -0.58
CA GLU A 137 18.05 -12.16 0.69
C GLU A 137 18.31 -10.88 1.48
N GLY A 138 17.86 -9.74 0.95
CA GLY A 138 18.06 -8.46 1.59
C GLY A 138 19.47 -7.90 1.46
N VAL A 139 20.29 -8.50 0.63
CA VAL A 139 21.66 -8.03 0.41
C VAL A 139 21.65 -7.02 -0.71
N ILE A 140 22.29 -5.88 -0.49
CA ILE A 140 22.39 -4.86 -1.51
C ILE A 140 23.51 -5.23 -2.49
N ALA A 141 23.13 -5.40 -3.75
CA ALA A 141 24.06 -5.87 -4.77
C ALA A 141 25.25 -4.95 -4.99
N GLU A 142 25.03 -3.64 -4.85
CA GLU A 142 26.05 -2.62 -5.09
C GLU A 142 26.90 -2.34 -3.86
N SER A 143 26.75 -3.11 -2.80
CA SER A 143 27.60 -2.95 -1.61
C SER A 143 29.04 -3.30 -1.92
N VAL A 144 29.28 -3.94 -3.05
CA VAL A 144 30.61 -4.21 -3.52
C VAL A 144 31.11 -3.01 -4.30
N PRO A 145 32.16 -2.38 -3.87
CA PRO A 145 32.72 -1.25 -4.59
C PRO A 145 33.26 -1.63 -5.96
#